data_9f5bbcee0f3469f3e826bd0588a89b0d
#
_entry.id   9f5bbcee0f3469f3e826bd0588a89b0d
#
_cell.length_a   1.000
_cell.length_b   1.000
_cell.length_c   1.000
_cell.angle_alpha   90.00
_cell.angle_beta   90.00
_cell.angle_gamma   90.00
#
_symmetry.space_group_name_H-M   'P 1'
#
loop_
_entity.id
_entity.type
_entity.pdbx_description
1 polymer ?
#
loop_
_entity_poly.entity_id
_entity_poly.type
_entity_poly.pdbx_seq_one_letter_code
_entity_poly.pdbx_strand_id
1 'polypeptide(L)'
;VEADRTKDLSAQLRDNGYLLLRSVYRPSDVQAARDEILQRLAEVGEVAEPISDAISTGTSERRLHYPNTKELGAFWKSVSEGSALRRVINGPEITGVMAEIFGEKVTHFSFAWLRAMQAGKASPIHIDHPYMNRGTKDLLTCWCPIGPVGLDEGTLYILEGSHTWGDIRDRFEGL
;
A
#
# COMPACT_ATOMS: atom_id res chain seq x y z
N VAL A 1 -2.86 14.51 11.05
CA VAL A 1 -2.15 15.78 10.77
C VAL A 1 -1.19 15.57 9.61
N GLU A 2 -1.12 16.53 8.67
CA GLU A 2 -0.15 16.50 7.58
C GLU A 2 1.27 16.76 8.11
N ALA A 3 2.24 16.00 7.66
CA ALA A 3 3.61 16.14 8.10
C ALA A 3 4.26 17.40 7.51
N ASP A 4 4.98 18.13 8.34
CA ASP A 4 5.78 19.28 7.94
C ASP A 4 7.18 18.80 7.50
N ARG A 5 7.41 18.74 6.21
CA ARG A 5 8.67 18.27 5.61
C ARG A 5 9.87 19.18 5.84
N THR A 6 9.69 20.33 6.46
CA THR A 6 10.78 21.22 6.88
C THR A 6 11.32 20.88 8.27
N LYS A 7 10.66 19.96 8.97
CA LYS A 7 11.00 19.52 10.33
C LYS A 7 11.39 18.05 10.34
N ASP A 8 11.97 17.60 11.45
CA ASP A 8 12.34 16.21 11.69
C ASP A 8 11.11 15.28 11.56
N LEU A 9 11.07 14.46 10.51
CA LEU A 9 9.99 13.51 10.24
C LEU A 9 9.97 12.38 11.27
N SER A 10 11.13 11.96 11.78
CA SER A 10 11.22 10.93 12.81
C SER A 10 10.58 11.39 14.14
N ALA A 11 10.80 12.65 14.53
CA ALA A 11 10.14 13.23 15.70
C ALA A 11 8.63 13.29 15.51
N GLN A 12 8.15 13.80 14.35
CA GLN A 12 6.71 13.85 14.06
C GLN A 12 6.06 12.47 14.07
N LEU A 13 6.75 11.45 13.53
CA LEU A 13 6.27 10.07 13.55
C LEU A 13 6.14 9.54 14.98
N ARG A 14 7.14 9.78 15.85
CA ARG A 14 7.07 9.37 17.26
C ARG A 14 5.91 10.04 18.00
N ASP A 15 5.69 11.33 17.73
CA ASP A 15 4.68 12.11 18.45
C ASP A 15 3.26 11.77 18.00
N ASN A 16 3.05 11.49 16.70
CA ASN A 16 1.74 11.28 16.12
C ASN A 16 1.40 9.79 15.87
N GLY A 17 2.39 8.91 15.77
CA GLY A 17 2.23 7.50 15.40
C GLY A 17 2.03 7.26 13.90
N TYR A 18 1.94 8.31 13.11
CA TYR A 18 1.81 8.26 11.65
C TYR A 18 2.30 9.56 11.00
N LEU A 19 2.51 9.50 9.70
CA LEU A 19 2.79 10.67 8.87
C LEU A 19 1.86 10.69 7.65
N LEU A 20 1.23 11.80 7.36
CA LEU A 20 0.57 12.06 6.08
C LEU A 20 1.51 12.91 5.22
N LEU A 21 2.09 12.31 4.22
CA LEU A 21 3.05 12.93 3.31
C LEU A 21 2.41 13.18 1.95
N ARG A 22 2.34 14.44 1.52
CA ARG A 22 1.81 14.78 0.20
C ARG A 22 2.93 14.96 -0.81
N SER A 23 2.58 14.77 -2.08
CA SER A 23 3.47 15.05 -3.22
C SER A 23 4.83 14.32 -3.15
N VAL A 24 4.84 13.11 -2.60
CA VAL A 24 6.04 12.27 -2.55
C VAL A 24 6.37 11.74 -3.95
N TYR A 25 5.35 11.35 -4.70
CA TYR A 25 5.49 10.72 -6.01
C TYR A 25 5.26 11.70 -7.15
N ARG A 26 5.89 11.44 -8.29
CA ARG A 26 5.56 12.13 -9.54
C ARG A 26 4.22 11.63 -10.05
N PRO A 27 3.27 12.52 -10.42
CA PRO A 27 1.95 12.12 -10.91
C PRO A 27 2.03 11.16 -12.11
N SER A 28 3.00 11.34 -13.00
CA SER A 28 3.21 10.45 -14.16
C SER A 28 3.58 9.02 -13.77
N ASP A 29 4.36 8.81 -12.70
CA ASP A 29 4.73 7.48 -12.23
C ASP A 29 3.53 6.78 -11.59
N VAL A 30 2.72 7.51 -10.83
CA VAL A 30 1.48 7.00 -10.25
C VAL A 30 0.48 6.61 -11.35
N GLN A 31 0.33 7.46 -12.36
CA GLN A 31 -0.55 7.18 -13.50
C GLN A 31 -0.10 5.93 -14.27
N ALA A 32 1.20 5.80 -14.54
CA ALA A 32 1.73 4.62 -15.22
C ALA A 32 1.50 3.33 -14.41
N ALA A 33 1.64 3.39 -13.08
CA ALA A 33 1.35 2.26 -12.21
C ALA A 33 -0.15 1.91 -12.22
N ARG A 34 -1.02 2.91 -12.19
CA ARG A 34 -2.47 2.72 -12.31
C ARG A 34 -2.83 2.04 -13.63
N ASP A 35 -2.33 2.54 -14.74
CA ASP A 35 -2.61 2.02 -16.07
C ASP A 35 -2.15 0.56 -16.21
N GLU A 36 -0.93 0.24 -15.72
CA GLU A 36 -0.39 -1.12 -15.71
C GLU A 36 -1.30 -2.08 -14.94
N ILE A 37 -1.78 -1.69 -13.74
CA ILE A 37 -2.68 -2.50 -12.92
C ILE A 37 -4.04 -2.68 -13.59
N LEU A 38 -4.64 -1.60 -14.08
CA LEU A 38 -5.96 -1.63 -14.71
C LEU A 38 -5.99 -2.49 -15.95
N GLN A 39 -4.95 -2.43 -16.79
CA GLN A 39 -4.82 -3.30 -17.95
C GLN A 39 -4.80 -4.78 -17.57
N ARG A 40 -4.05 -5.16 -16.54
CA ARG A 40 -4.01 -6.53 -16.05
C ARG A 40 -5.34 -7.01 -15.48
N LEU A 41 -6.05 -6.15 -14.77
CA LEU A 41 -7.37 -6.48 -14.24
C LEU A 41 -8.43 -6.57 -15.37
N ALA A 42 -8.31 -5.75 -16.40
CA ALA A 42 -9.18 -5.81 -17.57
C ALA A 42 -9.01 -7.13 -18.38
N GLU A 43 -7.78 -7.68 -18.45
CA GLU A 43 -7.51 -8.98 -19.09
C GLU A 43 -8.36 -10.13 -18.53
N VAL A 44 -8.82 -9.99 -17.30
CA VAL A 44 -9.65 -10.99 -16.59
C VAL A 44 -11.07 -10.50 -16.31
N GLY A 45 -11.51 -9.47 -17.04
CA GLY A 45 -12.88 -8.96 -17.00
C GLY A 45 -13.27 -8.24 -15.71
N GLU A 46 -12.29 -7.81 -14.86
CA GLU A 46 -12.57 -7.16 -13.58
C GLU A 46 -12.80 -5.65 -13.68
N VAL A 47 -12.39 -5.03 -14.80
CA VAL A 47 -12.56 -3.60 -15.08
C VAL A 47 -13.40 -3.42 -16.33
N ALA A 48 -14.40 -2.56 -16.24
CA ALA A 48 -15.28 -2.20 -17.37
C ALA A 48 -14.59 -1.22 -18.34
N GLU A 49 -15.04 -1.23 -19.59
CA GLU A 49 -14.63 -0.22 -20.57
C GLU A 49 -15.41 1.10 -20.35
N PRO A 50 -14.80 2.26 -20.53
CA PRO A 50 -13.36 2.43 -20.81
C PRO A 50 -12.51 2.15 -19.56
N ILE A 51 -11.39 1.44 -19.72
CA ILE A 51 -10.50 1.01 -18.62
C ILE A 51 -10.03 2.20 -17.76
N SER A 52 -9.87 3.38 -18.37
CA SER A 52 -9.46 4.61 -17.68
C SER A 52 -10.36 5.00 -16.51
N ASP A 53 -11.63 4.65 -16.56
CA ASP A 53 -12.62 4.99 -15.53
C ASP A 53 -12.46 4.13 -14.28
N ALA A 54 -11.72 3.01 -14.39
CA ALA A 54 -11.43 2.08 -13.32
C ALA A 54 -12.67 1.53 -12.58
N ILE A 55 -13.76 1.35 -13.31
CA ILE A 55 -15.01 0.83 -12.75
C ILE A 55 -14.93 -0.69 -12.67
N SER A 56 -15.13 -1.24 -11.47
CA SER A 56 -15.19 -2.70 -11.28
C SER A 56 -16.45 -3.28 -11.90
N THR A 57 -16.30 -4.39 -12.63
CA THR A 57 -17.45 -5.16 -13.17
C THR A 57 -18.16 -5.99 -12.10
N GLY A 58 -17.53 -6.17 -10.93
CA GLY A 58 -18.02 -7.08 -9.90
C GLY A 58 -17.85 -8.57 -10.24
N THR A 59 -17.32 -8.89 -11.42
CA THR A 59 -17.06 -10.26 -11.91
C THR A 59 -15.57 -10.48 -12.12
N SER A 60 -15.17 -11.73 -12.32
CA SER A 60 -13.78 -12.08 -12.60
C SER A 60 -13.69 -13.37 -13.42
N GLU A 61 -12.98 -13.32 -14.51
CA GLU A 61 -12.68 -14.48 -15.35
C GLU A 61 -11.32 -15.12 -15.05
N ARG A 62 -10.67 -14.70 -13.95
CA ARG A 62 -9.34 -15.20 -13.56
C ARG A 62 -9.22 -16.71 -13.62
N ARG A 63 -10.21 -17.41 -13.10
CA ARG A 63 -10.21 -18.88 -13.06
C ARG A 63 -10.41 -19.55 -14.42
N LEU A 64 -10.97 -18.83 -15.40
CA LEU A 64 -11.05 -19.28 -16.77
C LEU A 64 -9.69 -19.14 -17.46
N HIS A 65 -9.02 -18.02 -17.26
CA HIS A 65 -7.72 -17.73 -17.87
C HIS A 65 -6.56 -18.45 -17.16
N TYR A 66 -6.65 -18.61 -15.84
CA TYR A 66 -5.62 -19.17 -14.97
C TYR A 66 -6.23 -20.28 -14.08
N PRO A 67 -6.50 -21.48 -14.63
CA PRO A 67 -7.28 -22.50 -13.93
C PRO A 67 -6.55 -23.15 -12.75
N ASN A 68 -5.23 -23.23 -12.79
CA ASN A 68 -4.46 -23.82 -11.70
C ASN A 68 -3.82 -22.76 -10.79
N THR A 69 -3.48 -23.17 -9.57
CA THR A 69 -2.95 -22.28 -8.52
C THR A 69 -1.62 -21.62 -8.91
N LYS A 70 -0.76 -22.31 -9.66
CA LYS A 70 0.54 -21.80 -10.08
C LYS A 70 0.38 -20.64 -11.09
N GLU A 71 -0.48 -20.83 -12.09
CA GLU A 71 -0.78 -19.82 -13.10
C GLU A 71 -1.49 -18.62 -12.50
N LEU A 72 -2.46 -18.85 -11.61
CA LEU A 72 -3.13 -17.78 -10.87
C LEU A 72 -2.15 -17.01 -9.98
N GLY A 73 -1.20 -17.69 -9.33
CA GLY A 73 -0.13 -17.05 -8.57
C GLY A 73 0.79 -16.21 -9.44
N ALA A 74 1.14 -16.69 -10.64
CA ALA A 74 1.93 -15.94 -11.61
C ALA A 74 1.18 -14.69 -12.12
N PHE A 75 -0.12 -14.81 -12.39
CA PHE A 75 -0.97 -13.66 -12.72
C PHE A 75 -0.95 -12.62 -11.60
N TRP A 76 -1.24 -13.00 -10.36
CA TRP A 76 -1.21 -12.09 -9.23
C TRP A 76 0.13 -11.41 -9.05
N LYS A 77 1.20 -12.17 -9.23
CA LYS A 77 2.56 -11.61 -9.18
C LYS A 77 2.79 -10.59 -10.29
N SER A 78 2.26 -10.83 -11.50
CA SER A 78 2.37 -9.88 -12.61
C SER A 78 1.62 -8.56 -12.33
N VAL A 79 0.53 -8.60 -11.57
CA VAL A 79 -0.23 -7.39 -11.16
C VAL A 79 0.50 -6.64 -10.04
N SER A 80 0.93 -7.36 -8.99
CA SER A 80 1.52 -6.72 -7.79
C SER A 80 3.01 -6.41 -7.90
N GLU A 81 3.71 -6.93 -8.91
CA GLU A 81 5.13 -6.73 -9.14
C GLU A 81 5.45 -6.12 -10.50
N GLY A 82 4.48 -5.47 -11.13
CA GLY A 82 4.67 -4.73 -12.37
C GLY A 82 5.73 -3.62 -12.24
N SER A 83 6.40 -3.31 -13.33
CA SER A 83 7.55 -2.40 -13.29
C SER A 83 7.17 -0.97 -12.93
N ALA A 84 6.01 -0.50 -13.40
CA ALA A 84 5.52 0.83 -13.08
C ALA A 84 5.07 0.91 -11.61
N LEU A 85 4.38 -0.10 -11.08
CA LEU A 85 4.05 -0.17 -9.67
C LEU A 85 5.32 -0.20 -8.79
N ARG A 86 6.32 -1.02 -9.15
CA ARG A 86 7.59 -1.08 -8.43
C ARG A 86 8.34 0.25 -8.44
N ARG A 87 8.25 1.03 -9.52
CA ARG A 87 8.83 2.37 -9.60
C ARG A 87 8.22 3.30 -8.54
N VAL A 88 6.93 3.17 -8.25
CA VAL A 88 6.26 3.96 -7.21
C VAL A 88 6.67 3.47 -5.82
N ILE A 89 6.40 2.21 -5.50
CA ILE A 89 6.49 1.71 -4.12
C ILE A 89 7.91 1.45 -3.62
N ASN A 90 8.89 1.29 -4.52
CA ASN A 90 10.29 1.01 -4.20
C ASN A 90 11.24 2.05 -4.83
N GLY A 91 10.70 3.12 -5.42
CA GLY A 91 11.47 4.15 -6.08
C GLY A 91 12.25 5.05 -5.10
N PRO A 92 13.18 5.87 -5.63
CA PRO A 92 14.05 6.72 -4.79
C PRO A 92 13.27 7.77 -4.00
N GLU A 93 12.08 8.15 -4.44
CA GLU A 93 11.25 9.13 -3.74
C GLU A 93 10.83 8.61 -2.36
N ILE A 94 10.24 7.41 -2.30
CA ILE A 94 9.79 6.82 -1.03
C ILE A 94 10.95 6.27 -0.22
N THR A 95 11.95 5.65 -0.85
CA THR A 95 13.13 5.16 -0.13
C THR A 95 13.95 6.28 0.47
N GLY A 96 13.99 7.46 -0.17
CA GLY A 96 14.62 8.66 0.39
C GLY A 96 13.91 9.17 1.64
N VAL A 97 12.57 9.24 1.60
CA VAL A 97 11.75 9.61 2.78
C VAL A 97 11.94 8.60 3.92
N MET A 98 11.94 7.31 3.62
CA MET A 98 12.15 6.29 4.65
C MET A 98 13.55 6.36 5.25
N ALA A 99 14.57 6.59 4.43
CA ALA A 99 15.94 6.76 4.90
C ALA A 99 16.09 8.00 5.80
N GLU A 100 15.38 9.09 5.51
CA GLU A 100 15.31 10.28 6.37
C GLU A 100 14.67 9.95 7.73
N ILE A 101 13.55 9.23 7.74
CA ILE A 101 12.84 8.84 8.96
C ILE A 101 13.70 7.91 9.85
N PHE A 102 14.36 6.92 9.26
CA PHE A 102 15.21 5.98 9.99
C PHE A 102 16.61 6.52 10.30
N GLY A 103 17.05 7.59 9.64
CA GLY A 103 18.40 8.13 9.77
C GLY A 103 19.48 7.24 9.15
N GLU A 104 19.10 6.23 8.36
CA GLU A 104 20.00 5.29 7.73
C GLU A 104 19.44 4.73 6.40
N LYS A 105 20.26 3.98 5.69
CA LYS A 105 19.83 3.31 4.47
C LYS A 105 18.79 2.22 4.77
N VAL A 106 17.68 2.27 4.07
CA VAL A 106 16.56 1.32 4.23
C VAL A 106 16.53 0.25 3.13
N THR A 107 15.86 -0.84 3.44
CA THR A 107 15.45 -1.85 2.48
C THR A 107 13.94 -2.05 2.54
N HIS A 108 13.39 -2.80 1.60
CA HIS A 108 11.95 -3.09 1.54
C HIS A 108 11.73 -4.60 1.33
N PHE A 109 10.53 -5.06 1.64
CA PHE A 109 10.16 -6.43 1.30
C PHE A 109 10.13 -6.65 -0.21
N SER A 110 10.42 -7.87 -0.64
CA SER A 110 10.41 -8.26 -2.05
C SER A 110 9.00 -8.34 -2.65
N PHE A 111 7.96 -8.41 -1.82
CA PHE A 111 6.56 -8.42 -2.26
C PHE A 111 5.90 -7.06 -2.04
N ALA A 112 4.86 -6.78 -2.84
CA ALA A 112 3.97 -5.65 -2.65
C ALA A 112 2.60 -6.15 -2.19
N TRP A 113 2.03 -5.50 -1.19
CA TRP A 113 0.68 -5.80 -0.73
C TRP A 113 -0.32 -4.92 -1.47
N LEU A 114 -0.62 -5.28 -2.72
CA LEU A 114 -1.59 -4.57 -3.53
C LEU A 114 -3.02 -4.98 -3.15
N ARG A 115 -3.89 -4.00 -2.94
CA ARG A 115 -5.31 -4.22 -2.65
C ARG A 115 -6.18 -3.42 -3.61
N ALA A 116 -7.14 -4.09 -4.25
CA ALA A 116 -8.30 -3.49 -4.89
C ALA A 116 -9.51 -3.80 -4.00
N MET A 117 -10.13 -2.77 -3.44
CA MET A 117 -11.26 -2.92 -2.53
C MET A 117 -12.56 -2.69 -3.29
N GLN A 118 -13.52 -3.58 -3.12
CA GLN A 118 -14.88 -3.39 -3.61
C GLN A 118 -15.68 -2.51 -2.64
N ALA A 119 -16.67 -1.78 -3.17
CA ALA A 119 -17.60 -1.01 -2.35
C ALA A 119 -18.23 -1.87 -1.24
N GLY A 120 -18.32 -1.35 -0.05
CA GLY A 120 -18.84 -2.04 1.14
C GLY A 120 -17.90 -3.08 1.76
N LYS A 121 -16.67 -3.23 1.26
CA LYS A 121 -15.63 -4.05 1.88
C LYS A 121 -14.60 -3.15 2.54
N ALA A 122 -14.20 -3.51 3.75
CA ALA A 122 -13.14 -2.83 4.49
C ALA A 122 -12.32 -3.83 5.28
N SER A 123 -11.04 -3.53 5.51
CA SER A 123 -10.27 -4.21 6.54
C SER A 123 -10.68 -3.66 7.92
N PRO A 124 -10.88 -4.51 8.93
CA PRO A 124 -11.10 -4.03 10.29
C PRO A 124 -9.87 -3.28 10.80
N ILE A 125 -10.04 -2.50 11.86
CA ILE A 125 -8.91 -1.87 12.56
C ILE A 125 -7.95 -2.97 13.02
N HIS A 126 -6.67 -2.83 12.70
CA HIS A 126 -5.62 -3.78 13.06
C HIS A 126 -4.28 -3.05 13.13
N ILE A 127 -3.27 -3.74 13.61
CA ILE A 127 -1.86 -3.36 13.51
C ILE A 127 -1.13 -4.38 12.66
N ASP A 128 -0.15 -3.95 11.87
CA ASP A 128 0.58 -4.84 10.94
C ASP A 128 1.63 -5.70 11.64
N HIS A 129 2.13 -5.25 12.80
CA HIS A 129 3.21 -5.91 13.53
C HIS A 129 3.06 -7.44 13.70
N PRO A 130 1.89 -8.00 14.09
CA PRO A 130 1.73 -9.44 14.24
C PRO A 130 1.94 -10.25 12.96
N TYR A 131 1.78 -9.61 11.81
CA TYR A 131 1.94 -10.25 10.50
C TYR A 131 3.36 -10.10 9.94
N MET A 132 4.13 -9.13 10.43
CA MET A 132 5.42 -8.72 9.88
C MET A 132 6.53 -8.66 10.93
N ASN A 133 6.39 -9.34 12.06
CA ASN A 133 7.31 -9.29 13.21
C ASN A 133 8.58 -10.18 13.08
N ARG A 134 8.84 -10.74 11.91
CA ARG A 134 10.03 -11.58 11.67
C ARG A 134 11.16 -10.73 11.11
N GLY A 135 12.20 -10.56 11.91
CA GLY A 135 13.38 -9.77 11.56
C GLY A 135 13.53 -8.55 12.45
N THR A 136 13.62 -7.36 11.87
CA THR A 136 13.75 -6.11 12.63
C THR A 136 12.41 -5.65 13.19
N LYS A 137 12.46 -4.92 14.33
CA LYS A 137 11.33 -4.16 14.88
C LYS A 137 11.22 -2.76 14.23
N ASP A 138 12.28 -2.31 13.56
CA ASP A 138 12.34 -1.04 12.82
C ASP A 138 11.67 -1.22 11.47
N LEU A 139 10.36 -1.24 11.48
CA LEU A 139 9.49 -1.49 10.34
C LEU A 139 8.41 -0.42 10.25
N LEU A 140 8.22 0.14 9.07
CA LEU A 140 7.12 1.04 8.76
C LEU A 140 6.32 0.50 7.59
N THR A 141 5.00 0.62 7.68
CA THR A 141 4.09 0.36 6.56
C THR A 141 3.77 1.69 5.87
N CYS A 142 3.92 1.73 4.55
CA CYS A 142 3.55 2.87 3.74
C CYS A 142 2.31 2.54 2.89
N TRP A 143 1.23 3.26 3.10
CA TRP A 143 0.05 3.19 2.24
C TRP A 143 0.20 4.18 1.08
N CYS A 144 0.25 3.66 -0.13
CA CYS A 144 0.43 4.43 -1.36
C CYS A 144 -0.84 4.31 -2.22
N PRO A 145 -1.71 5.32 -2.29
CA PRO A 145 -2.86 5.30 -3.19
C PRO A 145 -2.39 5.40 -4.64
N ILE A 146 -2.92 4.53 -5.50
CA ILE A 146 -2.60 4.49 -6.94
C ILE A 146 -3.69 5.22 -7.74
N GLY A 147 -4.04 6.41 -7.29
CA GLY A 147 -5.03 7.29 -7.87
C GLY A 147 -5.78 8.09 -6.80
N PRO A 148 -6.70 8.98 -7.20
CA PRO A 148 -7.58 9.65 -6.25
C PRO A 148 -8.40 8.63 -5.46
N VAL A 149 -8.55 8.85 -4.15
CA VAL A 149 -9.35 7.99 -3.26
C VAL A 149 -10.20 8.91 -2.39
N GLY A 150 -11.51 8.85 -2.54
CA GLY A 150 -12.48 9.55 -1.72
C GLY A 150 -12.66 8.89 -0.35
N LEU A 151 -13.28 9.60 0.59
CA LEU A 151 -13.54 9.07 1.94
C LEU A 151 -14.46 7.85 1.93
N ASP A 152 -15.31 7.73 0.93
CA ASP A 152 -16.27 6.64 0.70
C ASP A 152 -15.71 5.51 -0.20
N GLU A 153 -14.49 5.66 -0.69
CA GLU A 153 -13.84 4.72 -1.62
C GLU A 153 -12.81 3.80 -0.95
N GLY A 154 -12.86 3.65 0.36
CA GLY A 154 -11.97 2.75 1.10
C GLY A 154 -10.60 3.36 1.43
N THR A 155 -10.57 4.68 1.65
CA THR A 155 -9.36 5.36 2.12
C THR A 155 -8.86 4.78 3.45
N LEU A 156 -7.55 4.90 3.70
CA LEU A 156 -6.97 4.54 4.98
C LEU A 156 -7.46 5.51 6.07
N TYR A 157 -7.81 4.99 7.22
CA TYR A 157 -8.04 5.78 8.43
C TYR A 157 -7.14 5.30 9.56
N ILE A 158 -6.76 6.22 10.43
CA ILE A 158 -5.89 5.99 11.57
C ILE A 158 -6.65 6.32 12.85
N LEU A 159 -6.56 5.44 13.85
CA LEU A 159 -7.02 5.73 15.20
C LEU A 159 -5.91 6.53 15.91
N GLU A 160 -6.06 7.85 15.94
CA GLU A 160 -5.05 8.74 16.51
C GLU A 160 -4.75 8.41 17.99
N GLY A 161 -3.50 8.50 18.35
CA GLY A 161 -3.02 8.19 19.71
C GLY A 161 -2.87 6.71 20.02
N SER A 162 -3.35 5.80 19.16
CA SER A 162 -3.30 4.35 19.42
C SER A 162 -1.87 3.79 19.56
N HIS A 163 -0.88 4.45 18.98
CA HIS A 163 0.54 4.07 19.09
C HIS A 163 1.09 4.20 20.52
N THR A 164 0.40 4.94 21.40
CA THR A 164 0.79 5.12 22.82
C THR A 164 0.11 4.11 23.75
N TRP A 165 -0.77 3.26 23.25
CA TRP A 165 -1.51 2.29 24.06
C TRP A 165 -0.62 1.08 24.40
N GLY A 166 -0.02 1.10 25.60
CA GLY A 166 0.92 0.09 26.05
C GLY A 166 0.33 -1.32 26.09
N ASP A 167 -0.93 -1.47 26.50
CA ASP A 167 -1.64 -2.76 26.57
C ASP A 167 -1.79 -3.46 25.21
N ILE A 168 -1.91 -2.70 24.12
CA ILE A 168 -1.92 -3.26 22.76
C ILE A 168 -0.52 -3.72 22.38
N ARG A 169 0.50 -2.90 22.62
CA ARG A 169 1.90 -3.25 22.35
C ARG A 169 2.29 -4.51 23.12
N ASP A 170 2.04 -4.55 24.42
CA ASP A 170 2.42 -5.65 25.30
C ASP A 170 1.80 -6.98 24.89
N ARG A 171 0.55 -6.96 24.38
CA ARG A 171 -0.12 -8.17 23.87
C ARG A 171 0.55 -8.78 22.64
N PHE A 172 1.22 -7.96 21.83
CA PHE A 172 1.81 -8.39 20.57
C PHE A 172 3.34 -8.50 20.59
N GLU A 173 4.01 -7.94 21.59
CA GLU A 173 5.46 -8.13 21.79
C GLU A 173 5.83 -9.54 22.28
N GLY A 174 4.87 -10.30 22.79
CA GLY A 174 5.05 -11.68 23.24
C GLY A 174 4.73 -12.76 22.21
N LEU A 175 4.32 -12.38 20.99
CA LEU A 175 4.02 -13.29 19.89
C LEU A 175 5.17 -13.34 18.88
#